data_5da1e130e6f69422ea841c40fe622987
#
_entry.id   5da1e130e6f69422ea841c40fe622987
#
_cell.length_a   1.000
_cell.length_b   1.000
_cell.length_c   1.000
_cell.angle_alpha   90.00
_cell.angle_beta   90.00
_cell.angle_gamma   90.00
#
_symmetry.space_group_name_H-M   'P 1'
#
loop_
_entity.id
_entity.type
_entity.pdbx_description
1 polymer ?
#
loop_
_entity_poly.entity_id
_entity_poly.type
_entity_poly.pdbx_seq_one_letter_code
_entity_poly.pdbx_strand_id
1 'polypeptide(L)'
;GDIVNGFKVLYTPGHTEGSVCFWNEEEKVLFSGDTLFYRSHGRTDLLGGDDQKIKASLKSLLNLPDDTTVYPGHGSNTSIGAERVWIEKI
;
A
#
# COMPACT_ATOMS: atom_id res chain seq x y z
N GLY A 1 -7.14 -9.37 8.98
CA GLY A 1 -7.46 -8.01 9.36
C GLY A 1 -8.94 -7.78 9.56
N ASP A 2 -9.27 -6.63 10.09
CA ASP A 2 -10.67 -6.25 10.32
C ASP A 2 -11.32 -5.87 9.00
N ILE A 3 -12.66 -5.98 8.95
CA ILE A 3 -13.44 -5.56 7.79
C ILE A 3 -14.29 -4.35 8.19
N VAL A 4 -14.21 -3.29 7.40
CA VAL A 4 -14.96 -2.06 7.61
C VAL A 4 -15.66 -1.70 6.31
N ASN A 5 -16.99 -1.70 6.31
CA ASN A 5 -17.81 -1.36 5.13
C ASN A 5 -17.40 -2.12 3.86
N GLY A 6 -17.10 -3.43 4.00
CA GLY A 6 -16.69 -4.27 2.86
C GLY A 6 -15.20 -4.18 2.53
N PHE A 7 -14.43 -3.35 3.25
CA PHE A 7 -12.99 -3.25 3.07
C PHE A 7 -12.25 -3.97 4.18
N LYS A 8 -11.26 -4.76 3.79
CA LYS A 8 -10.36 -5.41 4.73
C LYS A 8 -9.24 -4.44 5.08
N VAL A 9 -8.92 -4.31 6.37
CA VAL A 9 -7.82 -3.47 6.82
C VAL A 9 -6.52 -4.26 6.72
N LEU A 10 -5.56 -3.73 5.97
CA LEU A 10 -4.23 -4.30 5.84
C LEU A 10 -3.26 -3.38 6.55
N TYR A 11 -2.54 -3.91 7.53
CA TYR A 11 -1.56 -3.12 8.28
C TYR A 11 -0.28 -2.99 7.46
N THR A 12 0.09 -1.75 7.15
CA THR A 12 1.23 -1.43 6.29
C THR A 12 2.12 -0.38 6.97
N PRO A 13 2.77 -0.75 8.08
CA PRO A 13 3.63 0.22 8.79
C PRO A 13 4.84 0.61 7.96
N GLY A 14 5.38 1.78 8.25
CA GLY A 14 6.60 2.28 7.61
C GLY A 14 6.59 3.79 7.42
N HIS A 15 5.53 4.34 6.82
CA HIS A 15 5.34 5.79 6.80
C HIS A 15 5.04 6.27 8.23
N THR A 16 4.12 5.56 8.90
CA THR A 16 3.91 5.66 10.34
C THR A 16 3.71 4.25 10.89
N GLU A 17 3.77 4.11 12.22
CA GLU A 17 3.53 2.81 12.86
C GLU A 17 2.11 2.31 12.66
N GLY A 18 1.15 3.23 12.57
CA GLY A 18 -0.26 2.90 12.44
C GLY A 18 -0.79 2.93 11.02
N SER A 19 0.06 3.03 10.01
CA SER A 19 -0.38 3.09 8.62
C SER A 19 -1.12 1.83 8.22
N VAL A 20 -2.22 2.01 7.48
CA VAL A 20 -3.04 0.91 6.98
C VAL A 20 -3.45 1.19 5.54
N CYS A 21 -3.80 0.12 4.82
CA CYS A 21 -4.47 0.19 3.53
C CYS A 21 -5.84 -0.46 3.66
N PHE A 22 -6.78 -0.07 2.81
CA PHE A 22 -8.11 -0.67 2.77
C PHE A 22 -8.27 -1.42 1.45
N TRP A 23 -8.54 -2.72 1.55
CA TRP A 23 -8.63 -3.63 0.41
C TRP A 23 -10.05 -4.12 0.22
N ASN A 24 -10.60 -3.95 -0.99
CA ASN A 24 -11.87 -4.55 -1.39
C ASN A 24 -11.59 -5.60 -2.46
N GLU A 25 -11.72 -6.88 -2.08
CA GLU A 25 -11.41 -7.99 -2.96
C GLU A 25 -12.39 -8.10 -4.13
N GLU A 26 -13.66 -7.87 -3.85
CA GLU A 26 -14.73 -8.00 -4.86
C GLU A 26 -14.55 -6.97 -5.98
N GLU A 27 -14.26 -5.71 -5.61
CA GLU A 27 -14.07 -4.63 -6.57
C GLU A 27 -12.63 -4.53 -7.06
N LYS A 28 -11.69 -5.24 -6.44
CA LYS A 28 -10.25 -5.17 -6.72
C LYS A 28 -9.73 -3.73 -6.62
N VAL A 29 -10.00 -3.11 -5.48
CA VAL A 29 -9.63 -1.73 -5.18
C VAL A 29 -8.85 -1.68 -3.89
N LEU A 30 -7.75 -0.93 -3.89
CA LEU A 30 -6.93 -0.68 -2.71
C LEU A 30 -6.80 0.81 -2.48
N PHE A 31 -7.21 1.27 -1.31
CA PHE A 31 -6.91 2.63 -0.85
C PHE A 31 -5.64 2.55 -0.03
N SER A 32 -4.55 3.08 -0.56
CA SER A 32 -3.22 2.88 0.01
C SER A 32 -2.72 4.02 0.89
N GLY A 33 -3.50 5.09 1.03
CA GLY A 33 -3.12 6.23 1.88
C GLY A 33 -1.73 6.73 1.55
N ASP A 34 -0.87 6.80 2.55
CA ASP A 34 0.51 7.26 2.40
C ASP A 34 1.52 6.11 2.32
N THR A 35 1.07 4.89 2.00
CA THR A 35 1.95 3.72 1.89
C THR A 35 2.48 3.56 0.46
N LEU A 36 1.59 3.41 -0.53
CA LEU A 36 1.97 3.18 -1.92
C LEU A 36 1.42 4.30 -2.80
N PHE A 37 2.30 4.92 -3.59
CA PHE A 37 1.95 5.95 -4.56
C PHE A 37 2.32 5.50 -5.97
N TYR A 38 1.89 6.25 -6.96
CA TYR A 38 2.33 6.05 -8.33
C TYR A 38 3.85 6.20 -8.41
N ARG A 39 4.54 5.08 -8.65
CA ARG A 39 6.01 4.97 -8.77
C ARG A 39 6.78 5.43 -7.53
N SER A 40 6.13 5.38 -6.34
CA SER A 40 6.76 5.84 -5.12
C SER A 40 6.06 5.26 -3.89
N HIS A 41 6.55 5.61 -2.74
CA HIS A 41 5.95 5.24 -1.45
C HIS A 41 6.07 6.40 -0.47
N GLY A 42 5.35 6.30 0.65
CA GLY A 42 5.41 7.32 1.68
C GLY A 42 6.81 7.48 2.26
N ARG A 43 7.13 8.71 2.66
CA ARG A 43 8.42 9.00 3.28
C ARG A 43 8.53 8.29 4.64
N THR A 44 9.75 7.95 5.03
CA THR A 44 10.03 7.22 6.27
C THR A 44 10.99 7.97 7.19
N ASP A 45 11.35 9.19 6.84
CA ASP A 45 12.36 9.99 7.54
C ASP A 45 11.79 10.86 8.67
N LEU A 46 10.48 10.75 8.92
CA LEU A 46 9.83 11.46 10.02
C LEU A 46 9.73 10.54 11.24
N LEU A 47 9.42 11.13 12.40
CA LEU A 47 9.21 10.38 13.64
C LEU A 47 8.15 9.31 13.42
N GLY A 48 8.44 8.07 13.80
CA GLY A 48 7.57 6.92 13.59
C GLY A 48 7.73 6.25 12.24
N GLY A 49 8.52 6.84 11.33
CA GLY A 49 8.83 6.23 10.04
C GLY A 49 9.89 5.15 10.15
N ASP A 50 9.85 4.14 9.28
CA ASP A 50 10.79 3.03 9.27
C ASP A 50 10.92 2.47 7.86
N ASP A 51 12.10 2.63 7.28
CA ASP A 51 12.38 2.23 5.91
C ASP A 51 12.25 0.71 5.71
N GLN A 52 12.70 -0.08 6.69
CA GLN A 52 12.59 -1.54 6.60
C GLN A 52 11.13 -2.00 6.66
N LYS A 53 10.36 -1.37 7.51
CA LYS A 53 8.94 -1.71 7.64
C LYS A 53 8.15 -1.36 6.40
N ILE A 54 8.41 -0.19 5.77
CA ILE A 54 7.68 0.16 4.56
C ILE A 54 8.01 -0.78 3.41
N LYS A 55 9.26 -1.21 3.30
CA LYS A 55 9.65 -2.18 2.28
C LYS A 55 8.90 -3.51 2.47
N ALA A 56 8.83 -4.00 3.68
CA ALA A 56 8.10 -5.22 3.99
C ALA A 56 6.60 -5.07 3.70
N SER A 57 6.02 -3.92 4.06
CA SER A 57 4.62 -3.62 3.79
C SER A 57 4.32 -3.59 2.29
N LEU A 58 5.17 -2.90 1.51
CA LEU A 58 5.02 -2.83 0.06
C LEU A 58 5.08 -4.22 -0.57
N LYS A 59 6.04 -5.04 -0.14
CA LYS A 59 6.17 -6.41 -0.67
C LYS A 59 4.95 -7.25 -0.31
N SER A 60 4.36 -7.05 0.85
CA SER A 60 3.15 -7.77 1.24
C SER A 60 1.96 -7.44 0.32
N LEU A 61 1.90 -6.20 -0.20
CA LEU A 61 0.84 -5.80 -1.12
C LEU A 61 0.93 -6.53 -2.46
N LEU A 62 2.09 -7.09 -2.81
CA LEU A 62 2.25 -7.87 -4.04
C LEU A 62 1.50 -9.21 -4.00
N ASN A 63 0.95 -9.60 -2.86
CA ASN A 63 0.06 -10.75 -2.76
C ASN A 63 -1.33 -10.46 -3.34
N LEU A 64 -1.65 -9.19 -3.60
CA LEU A 64 -2.91 -8.81 -4.21
C LEU A 64 -2.83 -9.01 -5.72
N PRO A 65 -4.00 -9.20 -6.40
CA PRO A 65 -4.01 -9.35 -7.86
C PRO A 65 -3.40 -8.14 -8.58
N ASP A 66 -2.70 -8.38 -9.69
CA ASP A 66 -2.07 -7.32 -10.45
C ASP A 66 -3.06 -6.29 -11.02
N ASP A 67 -4.29 -6.71 -11.29
CA ASP A 67 -5.34 -5.81 -11.81
C ASP A 67 -6.04 -5.00 -10.71
N THR A 68 -5.54 -5.07 -9.46
CA THR A 68 -6.04 -4.23 -8.38
C THR A 68 -5.73 -2.77 -8.67
N THR A 69 -6.76 -1.93 -8.68
CA THR A 69 -6.59 -0.47 -8.83
C THR A 69 -6.21 0.12 -7.49
N VAL A 70 -5.16 0.93 -7.48
CA VAL A 70 -4.66 1.58 -6.27
C VAL A 70 -5.01 3.06 -6.29
N TYR A 71 -5.69 3.50 -5.25
CA TYR A 71 -6.03 4.92 -5.03
C TYR A 71 -5.19 5.42 -3.86
N PRO A 72 -4.08 6.12 -4.14
CA PRO A 72 -3.22 6.66 -3.08
C PRO A 72 -3.81 7.92 -2.46
N GLY A 73 -3.26 8.32 -1.31
CA GLY A 73 -3.65 9.56 -0.66
C GLY A 73 -3.22 10.80 -1.43
N HIS A 74 -2.18 10.68 -2.25
CA HIS A 74 -1.65 11.75 -3.09
C HIS A 74 -1.31 11.22 -4.47
N GLY A 75 -1.41 12.07 -5.48
CA GLY A 75 -0.97 11.75 -6.82
C GLY A 75 -1.94 10.87 -7.60
N SER A 76 -1.43 10.31 -8.68
CA SER A 76 -2.24 9.55 -9.63
C SER A 76 -2.56 8.14 -9.15
N ASN A 77 -3.68 7.62 -9.62
CA ASN A 77 -4.02 6.21 -9.40
C ASN A 77 -3.01 5.33 -10.13
N THR A 78 -2.86 4.10 -9.65
CA THR A 78 -1.99 3.11 -10.27
C THR A 78 -2.59 1.72 -10.11
N SER A 79 -1.79 0.67 -10.27
CA SER A 79 -2.21 -0.70 -10.03
C SER A 79 -1.09 -1.48 -9.36
N ILE A 80 -1.44 -2.59 -8.71
CA ILE A 80 -0.43 -3.46 -8.11
C ILE A 80 0.53 -3.96 -9.19
N GLY A 81 0.02 -4.38 -10.34
CA GLY A 81 0.87 -4.85 -11.44
C GLY A 81 1.84 -3.80 -11.94
N ALA A 82 1.37 -2.56 -12.07
CA ALA A 82 2.23 -1.46 -12.53
C ALA A 82 3.37 -1.16 -11.56
N GLU A 83 3.15 -1.31 -10.25
CA GLU A 83 4.16 -1.02 -9.25
C GLU A 83 5.02 -2.23 -8.88
N ARG A 84 4.62 -3.44 -9.28
CA ARG A 84 5.34 -4.67 -8.96
C ARG A 84 6.81 -4.62 -9.37
N VAL A 85 7.09 -4.03 -10.53
CA VAL A 85 8.44 -4.03 -11.11
C VAL A 85 9.48 -3.46 -10.15
N TRP A 86 9.20 -2.30 -9.56
CA TRP A 86 10.17 -1.70 -8.65
C TRP A 86 10.08 -2.24 -7.23
N ILE A 87 8.86 -2.64 -6.79
CA ILE A 87 8.69 -3.17 -5.43
C ILE A 87 9.47 -4.48 -5.25
N GLU A 88 9.48 -5.34 -6.26
CA GLU A 88 10.23 -6.60 -6.17
C GLU A 88 11.73 -6.39 -6.01
N LYS A 89 12.23 -5.22 -6.37
CA LYS A 89 13.67 -4.91 -6.36
C LYS A 89 14.14 -4.17 -5.10
N ILE A 90 13.26 -3.78 -4.22
CA ILE A 90 13.66 -3.01 -3.03
C ILE A 90 14.09 -3.90 -1.87
#